data_9b14e6a97f6ceb7dba07d6c0803e7d05
#
_entry.id   9b14e6a97f6ceb7dba07d6c0803e7d05
#
_cell.length_a   1.000
_cell.length_b   1.000
_cell.length_c   1.000
_cell.angle_alpha   90.00
_cell.angle_beta   90.00
_cell.angle_gamma   90.00
#
_symmetry.space_group_name_H-M   'P 1'
#
loop_
_entity.id
_entity.type
_entity.pdbx_description
1 polymer ?
#
loop_
_entity_poly.entity_id
_entity_poly.type
_entity_poly.pdbx_seq_one_letter_code
_entity_poly.pdbx_strand_id
1 'polypeptide(L)'
;MSTSLLVNKMKAVADERGLEREIWAEPLEKIKKEIENADILLLGPQVRYALEDLKPLCEQNNIPLEVINMIDYGMMNGAKILDQALDLI
;
A
#
# COMPACT_ATOMS: atom_id res chain seq x y z
N MET A 1 -7.19 -12.67 8.28
CA MET A 1 -5.94 -11.95 8.51
C MET A 1 -6.18 -10.46 8.42
N SER A 2 -5.65 -9.71 9.36
CA SER A 2 -5.97 -8.28 9.45
C SER A 2 -4.95 -7.44 8.70
N THR A 3 -5.42 -6.65 7.73
CA THR A 3 -4.60 -5.66 7.05
C THR A 3 -4.05 -4.63 8.02
N SER A 4 -4.78 -4.36 9.11
CA SER A 4 -4.35 -3.42 10.15
C SER A 4 -3.06 -3.86 10.82
N LEU A 5 -2.85 -5.15 11.02
CA LEU A 5 -1.61 -5.65 11.61
C LEU A 5 -0.41 -5.35 10.70
N LEU A 6 -0.58 -5.56 9.41
CA LEU A 6 0.48 -5.25 8.44
C LEU A 6 0.78 -3.76 8.41
N VAL A 7 -0.26 -2.92 8.40
CA VAL A 7 -0.09 -1.46 8.44
C VAL A 7 0.68 -1.04 9.68
N ASN A 8 0.36 -1.63 10.83
CA ASN A 8 1.06 -1.31 12.08
C ASN A 8 2.54 -1.69 12.01
N LYS A 9 2.85 -2.82 11.38
CA LYS A 9 4.25 -3.23 11.20
C LYS A 9 4.99 -2.28 10.27
N MET A 10 4.36 -1.82 9.21
CA MET A 10 4.94 -0.85 8.30
C MET A 10 5.18 0.49 9.00
N LYS A 11 4.23 0.93 9.82
CA LYS A 11 4.37 2.16 10.60
C LYS A 11 5.55 2.07 11.58
N ALA A 12 5.70 0.92 12.23
CA ALA A 12 6.80 0.72 13.16
C ALA A 12 8.16 0.83 12.46
N VAL A 13 8.28 0.22 11.27
CA VAL A 13 9.51 0.30 10.48
C VAL A 13 9.77 1.74 10.04
N ALA A 14 8.74 2.44 9.59
CA ALA A 14 8.86 3.83 9.18
C ALA A 14 9.36 4.70 10.34
N ASP A 15 8.82 4.50 11.54
CA ASP A 15 9.24 5.22 12.74
C ASP A 15 10.70 4.93 13.07
N GLU A 16 11.13 3.67 12.97
CA GLU A 16 12.53 3.29 13.21
C GLU A 16 13.48 3.97 12.24
N ARG A 17 13.04 4.18 11.01
CA ARG A 17 13.84 4.81 9.96
C ARG A 17 13.73 6.33 9.97
N GLY A 18 12.93 6.89 10.88
CA GLY A 18 12.71 8.34 10.94
C GLY A 18 11.95 8.89 9.75
N LEU A 19 11.11 8.08 9.11
CA LEU A 19 10.32 8.50 7.97
C LEU A 19 9.01 9.11 8.43
N GLU A 20 8.71 10.30 7.95
CA GLU A 20 7.45 10.98 8.22
C GLU A 20 6.45 10.61 7.13
N ARG A 21 5.95 9.38 7.18
CA ARG A 21 4.99 8.87 6.19
C ARG A 21 3.72 8.43 6.87
N GLU A 22 2.60 8.80 6.29
CA GLU A 22 1.31 8.34 6.76
C GLU A 22 0.94 7.06 6.02
N ILE A 23 0.70 5.99 6.77
CA ILE A 23 0.38 4.67 6.23
C ILE A 23 -0.97 4.26 6.79
N TRP A 24 -1.91 3.95 5.90
CA TRP A 24 -3.23 3.50 6.34
C TRP A 24 -3.80 2.48 5.37
N ALA A 25 -4.83 1.77 5.80
CA ALA A 25 -5.53 0.80 4.97
C ALA A 25 -6.98 1.23 4.80
N GLU A 26 -7.52 1.03 3.61
CA GLU A 26 -8.91 1.33 3.29
C GLU A 26 -9.54 0.16 2.56
N PRO A 27 -10.84 -0.11 2.77
CA PRO A 27 -11.58 -1.05 1.94
C PRO A 27 -11.58 -0.59 0.47
N LEU A 28 -11.67 -1.54 -0.45
CA LEU A 28 -11.66 -1.20 -1.88
C LEU A 28 -12.72 -0.18 -2.26
N GLU A 29 -13.89 -0.24 -1.67
CA GLU A 29 -14.99 0.67 -2.01
C GLU A 29 -14.71 2.12 -1.60
N LYS A 30 -13.73 2.35 -0.71
CA LYS A 30 -13.36 3.70 -0.29
C LYS A 30 -12.16 4.26 -1.03
N ILE A 31 -11.47 3.44 -1.79
CA ILE A 31 -10.23 3.85 -2.46
C ILE A 31 -10.46 5.03 -3.39
N LYS A 32 -11.55 5.02 -4.14
CA LYS A 32 -11.85 6.09 -5.09
C LYS A 32 -11.98 7.45 -4.42
N LYS A 33 -12.43 7.47 -3.16
CA LYS A 33 -12.57 8.72 -2.40
C LYS A 33 -11.26 9.17 -1.77
N GLU A 34 -10.42 8.22 -1.39
CA GLU A 34 -9.19 8.50 -0.64
C GLU A 34 -7.96 8.61 -1.52
N ILE A 35 -8.04 8.22 -2.79
CA ILE A 35 -6.88 8.13 -3.67
C ILE A 35 -6.14 9.48 -3.82
N GLU A 36 -6.87 10.58 -3.80
CA GLU A 36 -6.27 11.90 -3.94
C GLU A 36 -5.34 12.26 -2.78
N ASN A 37 -5.53 11.61 -1.64
CA ASN A 37 -4.73 11.86 -0.44
C ASN A 37 -3.52 10.95 -0.33
N ALA A 38 -3.34 10.04 -1.28
CA ALA A 38 -2.26 9.07 -1.24
C ALA A 38 -1.16 9.42 -2.24
N ASP A 39 0.07 9.05 -1.91
CA ASP A 39 1.21 9.17 -2.82
C ASP A 39 1.49 7.85 -3.54
N ILE A 40 1.10 6.76 -2.94
CA ILE A 40 1.29 5.40 -3.47
C ILE A 40 0.10 4.54 -3.06
N LEU A 41 -0.34 3.68 -3.96
CA LEU A 41 -1.36 2.69 -3.64
C LEU A 41 -0.77 1.29 -3.75
N LEU A 42 -0.87 0.53 -2.66
CA LEU A 42 -0.46 -0.87 -2.64
C LEU A 42 -1.69 -1.75 -2.46
N LEU A 43 -1.82 -2.74 -3.33
CA LEU A 43 -2.92 -3.72 -3.25
C LEU A 43 -2.43 -5.01 -2.60
N GLY A 44 -3.20 -5.52 -1.64
CA GLY A 44 -2.95 -6.84 -1.10
C GLY A 44 -3.11 -7.90 -2.18
N PRO A 45 -2.37 -9.01 -2.12
CA PRO A 45 -2.47 -10.05 -3.15
C PRO A 45 -3.89 -10.62 -3.32
N GLN A 46 -4.67 -10.63 -2.26
CA GLN A 46 -6.02 -11.17 -2.28
C GLN A 46 -7.00 -10.29 -3.08
N VAL A 47 -6.64 -9.05 -3.37
CA VAL A 47 -7.48 -8.14 -4.15
C VAL A 47 -6.80 -7.67 -5.42
N ARG A 48 -5.83 -8.44 -5.90
CA ARG A 48 -5.11 -8.10 -7.13
C ARG A 48 -6.03 -7.97 -8.35
N TYR A 49 -7.19 -8.60 -8.29
CA TYR A 49 -8.19 -8.49 -9.36
C TYR A 49 -8.66 -7.04 -9.58
N ALA A 50 -8.50 -6.19 -8.58
CA ALA A 50 -8.90 -4.79 -8.69
C ALA A 50 -7.85 -3.93 -9.41
N LEU A 51 -6.68 -4.47 -9.73
CA LEU A 51 -5.59 -3.74 -10.36
C LEU A 51 -6.03 -3.04 -11.65
N GLU A 52 -6.72 -3.76 -12.51
CA GLU A 52 -7.20 -3.23 -13.80
C GLU A 52 -8.17 -2.08 -13.61
N ASP A 53 -9.05 -2.18 -12.61
CA ASP A 53 -10.06 -1.15 -12.34
C ASP A 53 -9.45 0.11 -11.73
N LEU A 54 -8.41 -0.06 -10.92
CA LEU A 54 -7.79 1.06 -10.22
C LEU A 54 -6.68 1.73 -11.03
N LYS A 55 -6.15 1.05 -12.03
CA LYS A 55 -5.05 1.56 -12.83
C LYS A 55 -5.33 2.92 -13.47
N PRO A 56 -6.47 3.11 -14.16
CA PRO A 56 -6.77 4.42 -14.75
C PRO A 56 -6.88 5.52 -13.70
N LEU A 57 -7.48 5.21 -12.55
CA LEU A 57 -7.65 6.18 -11.48
C LEU A 57 -6.29 6.64 -10.93
N CYS A 58 -5.38 5.68 -10.73
CA CYS A 58 -4.04 6.00 -10.25
C CYS A 58 -3.26 6.82 -11.28
N GLU A 59 -3.40 6.49 -12.56
CA GLU A 59 -2.75 7.25 -13.63
C GLU A 59 -3.25 8.68 -13.68
N GLN A 60 -4.55 8.91 -13.50
CA GLN A 60 -5.13 10.24 -13.49
C GLN A 60 -4.59 11.09 -12.33
N ASN A 61 -4.25 10.47 -11.23
CA ASN A 61 -3.75 11.16 -10.05
C ASN A 61 -2.23 11.10 -9.91
N ASN A 62 -1.54 10.54 -10.91
CA ASN A 62 -0.08 10.36 -10.90
C ASN A 62 0.40 9.59 -9.68
N ILE A 63 -0.33 8.53 -9.31
CA ILE A 63 -0.02 7.71 -8.15
C ILE A 63 0.49 6.35 -8.61
N PRO A 64 1.69 5.93 -8.17
CA PRO A 64 2.16 4.58 -8.45
C PRO A 64 1.23 3.53 -7.83
N LEU A 65 0.94 2.48 -8.59
CA LEU A 65 0.08 1.39 -8.16
C LEU A 65 0.86 0.09 -8.28
N GLU A 66 0.91 -0.67 -7.20
CA GLU A 66 1.64 -1.93 -7.16
C GLU A 66 0.88 -2.95 -6.33
N VAL A 67 1.05 -4.24 -6.67
CA VAL A 67 0.52 -5.33 -5.85
C VAL A 67 1.63 -5.76 -4.89
N ILE A 68 1.30 -5.87 -3.61
CA ILE A 68 2.26 -6.29 -2.60
C ILE A 68 2.78 -7.70 -2.92
N ASN A 69 4.08 -7.92 -2.76
CA ASN A 69 4.68 -9.23 -2.94
C ASN A 69 3.98 -10.27 -2.06
N MET A 70 3.52 -11.36 -2.65
CA MET A 70 2.72 -12.37 -1.95
C MET A 70 3.48 -12.99 -0.77
N ILE A 71 4.77 -13.24 -0.94
CA ILE A 71 5.59 -13.82 0.12
C ILE A 71 5.76 -12.86 1.28
N ASP A 72 6.09 -11.61 0.98
CA ASP A 72 6.27 -10.58 2.01
C ASP A 72 4.96 -10.29 2.74
N TYR A 73 3.84 -10.32 2.02
CA TYR A 73 2.51 -10.15 2.62
C TYR A 73 2.18 -11.30 3.56
N GLY A 74 2.41 -12.54 3.10
CA GLY A 74 2.14 -13.72 3.90
C GLY A 74 3.00 -13.80 5.16
N MET A 75 4.21 -13.27 5.11
CA MET A 75 5.13 -13.23 6.25
C MET A 75 4.97 -11.98 7.10
N MET A 76 4.06 -11.08 6.73
CA MET A 76 3.86 -9.80 7.40
C MET A 76 5.17 -9.00 7.48
N ASN A 77 5.96 -9.05 6.41
CA ASN A 77 7.25 -8.37 6.38
C ASN A 77 7.08 -6.89 6.02
N GLY A 78 6.74 -6.09 7.04
CA GLY A 78 6.49 -4.67 6.87
C GLY A 78 7.68 -3.91 6.29
N ALA A 79 8.91 -4.31 6.66
CA ALA A 79 10.11 -3.65 6.16
C ALA A 79 10.25 -3.78 4.64
N LYS A 80 10.09 -5.01 4.11
CA LYS A 80 10.21 -5.24 2.67
C LYS A 80 9.06 -4.61 1.89
N ILE A 81 7.86 -4.64 2.45
CA ILE A 81 6.71 -4.01 1.80
C ILE A 81 6.89 -2.50 1.76
N LEU A 82 7.41 -1.91 2.82
CA LEU A 82 7.72 -0.49 2.84
C LEU A 82 8.81 -0.15 1.82
N ASP A 83 9.85 -0.99 1.71
CA ASP A 83 10.90 -0.81 0.71
C ASP A 83 10.33 -0.87 -0.70
N GLN A 84 9.41 -1.79 -0.96
CA GLN A 84 8.73 -1.88 -2.25
C GLN A 84 8.00 -0.57 -2.56
N ALA A 85 7.31 -0.01 -1.59
CA ALA A 85 6.59 1.25 -1.76
C ALA A 85 7.55 2.40 -2.02
N LEU A 86 8.62 2.50 -1.26
CA LEU A 86 9.59 3.59 -1.39
C LEU A 86 10.34 3.56 -2.72
N ASP A 87 10.52 2.38 -3.29
CA ASP A 87 11.15 2.23 -4.61
C ASP A 87 10.30 2.80 -5.74
N LEU A 88 9.02 3.04 -5.49
CA LEU A 88 8.09 3.58 -6.48
C LEU A 88 8.11 5.12 -6.55
N ILE A 89 8.80 5.75 -5.63
CA ILE A 89 8.83 7.22 -5.57
C ILE A 89 10.09 7.77 -6.23
#